data_cb1d38b89f81e414cc8aa4fcdeb5d34a
#
_entry.id   cb1d38b89f81e414cc8aa4fcdeb5d34a
#
_cell.length_a   1.000
_cell.length_b   1.000
_cell.length_c   1.000
_cell.angle_alpha   90.00
_cell.angle_beta   90.00
_cell.angle_gamma   90.00
#
_symmetry.space_group_name_H-M   'P 1'
#
loop_
_entity.id
_entity.type
_entity.pdbx_description
1 polymer ?
#
loop_
_entity_poly.entity_id
_entity_poly.type
_entity_poly.pdbx_seq_one_letter_code
_entity_poly.pdbx_strand_id
1 'polypeptide(L)'
;MDYYYDLVRDMGGGSYLLWDVNRDGVEELVINGDSILSMKDGKSYKYFDFASTGIIPGRFRPCQGNVFEIWTEDWGDNRYYFYQADAEGVTFLTGLSHSVKTGQWYRNDEAGNQTEITVTEAQAIWDTYPNIDFHWTPLKYYGKDYTPPNYSDPYANHIANVLDRLEKAQDYEYALMDIDGNGVQELIAKDSPQERDHQTYYYLSVYTIQDGEVKDVSGGISHILEGGILESSDEHAPGNINRVFYEFYRYTEDGGQLIEKVMYEPDGYWARQENGKDGRAVQEEEALSVINAYKAKRIELDMKPFSEYPMK
;
A
#
# COMPACT_ATOMS: atom_id res chain seq x y z
N MET A 1 2.56 35.93 -3.04
CA MET A 1 2.18 35.30 -4.35
C MET A 1 2.51 33.84 -4.21
N ASP A 2 1.54 32.98 -4.40
CA ASP A 2 1.72 31.54 -4.21
C ASP A 2 2.39 30.94 -5.45
N TYR A 3 3.67 30.69 -5.37
CA TYR A 3 4.51 30.28 -6.50
C TYR A 3 4.24 28.85 -6.97
N TYR A 4 3.63 28.01 -6.14
CA TYR A 4 3.31 26.62 -6.53
C TYR A 4 1.90 26.49 -7.11
N TYR A 5 1.05 27.52 -6.98
CA TYR A 5 -0.36 27.45 -7.37
C TYR A 5 -0.56 27.04 -8.82
N ASP A 6 0.19 27.64 -9.74
CA ASP A 6 0.07 27.35 -11.18
C ASP A 6 0.51 25.90 -11.52
N LEU A 7 1.50 25.37 -10.79
CA LEU A 7 1.95 23.99 -10.97
C LEU A 7 0.93 22.99 -10.46
N VAL A 8 0.35 23.25 -9.28
CA VAL A 8 -0.62 22.34 -8.64
C VAL A 8 -1.96 22.35 -9.36
N ARG A 9 -2.38 23.48 -9.91
CA ARG A 9 -3.68 23.64 -10.60
C ARG A 9 -3.86 22.64 -11.75
N ASP A 10 -2.80 22.32 -12.45
CA ASP A 10 -2.83 21.46 -13.64
C ASP A 10 -2.62 19.97 -13.29
N MET A 11 -2.42 19.65 -12.00
CA MET A 11 -2.32 18.29 -11.50
C MET A 11 -3.72 17.74 -11.19
N GLY A 12 -4.08 16.65 -11.84
CA GLY A 12 -5.44 16.08 -11.79
C GLY A 12 -5.83 15.40 -10.49
N GLY A 13 -4.94 15.32 -9.48
CA GLY A 13 -5.21 14.69 -8.19
C GLY A 13 -3.93 14.41 -7.40
N GLY A 14 -4.07 13.84 -6.21
CA GLY A 14 -2.95 13.50 -5.34
C GLY A 14 -2.97 14.25 -4.01
N SER A 15 -1.88 14.13 -3.26
CA SER A 15 -1.69 14.82 -1.99
C SER A 15 -0.32 15.50 -1.93
N TYR A 16 -0.22 16.51 -1.10
CA TYR A 16 1.01 17.27 -0.90
C TYR A 16 1.30 17.48 0.58
N LEU A 17 2.55 17.81 0.88
CA LEU A 17 2.93 18.44 2.14
C LEU A 17 3.89 19.60 1.84
N LEU A 18 3.93 20.57 2.74
CA LEU A 18 4.95 21.62 2.77
C LEU A 18 5.98 21.23 3.82
N TRP A 19 7.24 21.16 3.44
CA TRP A 19 8.32 20.74 4.32
C TRP A 19 9.64 21.40 3.91
N ASP A 20 10.28 22.12 4.81
CA ASP A 20 11.63 22.64 4.62
C ASP A 20 12.62 21.47 4.68
N VAL A 21 12.67 20.68 3.58
CA VAL A 21 13.41 19.42 3.51
C VAL A 21 14.91 19.64 3.49
N ASN A 22 15.38 20.77 2.96
CA ASN A 22 16.80 21.11 2.83
C ASN A 22 17.31 22.07 3.90
N ARG A 23 16.42 22.55 4.80
CA ARG A 23 16.67 23.49 5.90
C ARG A 23 17.22 24.84 5.47
N ASP A 24 16.82 25.34 4.34
CA ASP A 24 17.20 26.68 3.89
C ASP A 24 16.20 27.77 4.35
N GLY A 25 15.15 27.38 5.07
CA GLY A 25 14.09 28.24 5.59
C GLY A 25 12.95 28.49 4.60
N VAL A 26 12.96 27.81 3.46
CA VAL A 26 11.88 27.82 2.46
C VAL A 26 11.24 26.43 2.47
N GLU A 27 9.91 26.38 2.62
CA GLU A 27 9.20 25.10 2.52
C GLU A 27 9.12 24.63 1.08
N GLU A 28 9.59 23.42 0.81
CA GLU A 28 9.39 22.72 -0.44
C GLU A 28 7.97 22.15 -0.49
N LEU A 29 7.43 22.12 -1.71
CA LEU A 29 6.20 21.40 -2.01
C LEU A 29 6.54 19.95 -2.39
N VAL A 30 6.27 19.03 -1.49
CA VAL A 30 6.41 17.60 -1.76
C VAL A 30 5.09 17.06 -2.29
N ILE A 31 5.11 16.49 -3.48
CA ILE A 31 3.95 15.85 -4.12
C ILE A 31 4.13 14.34 -4.01
N ASN A 32 3.19 13.69 -3.34
CA ASN A 32 3.30 12.26 -3.04
C ASN A 32 3.38 11.42 -4.31
N GLY A 33 4.47 10.68 -4.43
CA GLY A 33 4.72 9.76 -5.55
C GLY A 33 5.22 10.42 -6.84
N ASP A 34 5.48 11.76 -6.85
CA ASP A 34 5.91 12.47 -8.06
C ASP A 34 7.25 13.20 -7.89
N SER A 35 7.28 14.25 -7.06
CA SER A 35 8.45 15.13 -6.99
C SER A 35 8.50 15.98 -5.72
N ILE A 36 9.66 16.57 -5.50
CA ILE A 36 9.87 17.68 -4.56
C ILE A 36 10.14 18.93 -5.40
N LEU A 37 9.32 19.97 -5.21
CA LEU A 37 9.47 21.26 -5.87
C LEU A 37 10.00 22.28 -4.85
N SER A 38 10.98 23.07 -5.24
CA SER A 38 11.55 24.14 -4.42
C SER A 38 11.50 25.47 -5.15
N MET A 39 11.93 26.52 -4.47
CA MET A 39 11.93 27.90 -4.93
C MET A 39 13.35 28.46 -5.01
N LYS A 40 13.71 29.05 -6.14
CA LYS A 40 14.97 29.78 -6.31
C LYS A 40 14.74 31.04 -7.13
N ASP A 41 15.17 32.19 -6.65
CA ASP A 41 15.03 33.48 -7.33
C ASP A 41 13.58 33.82 -7.74
N GLY A 42 12.62 33.43 -6.89
CA GLY A 42 11.19 33.64 -7.12
C GLY A 42 10.57 32.74 -8.22
N LYS A 43 11.24 31.67 -8.58
CA LYS A 43 10.74 30.66 -9.54
C LYS A 43 10.77 29.30 -8.92
N SER A 44 9.72 28.53 -9.16
CA SER A 44 9.69 27.12 -8.80
C SER A 44 10.57 26.29 -9.73
N TYR A 45 11.20 25.31 -9.19
CA TYR A 45 11.97 24.30 -9.95
C TYR A 45 11.81 22.93 -9.28
N LYS A 46 11.99 21.87 -10.10
CA LYS A 46 11.97 20.52 -9.59
C LYS A 46 13.28 20.25 -8.85
N TYR A 47 13.21 20.18 -7.53
CA TYR A 47 14.35 19.92 -6.66
C TYR A 47 14.73 18.43 -6.70
N PHE A 48 13.72 17.56 -6.76
CA PHE A 48 13.91 16.11 -6.91
C PHE A 48 12.76 15.50 -7.72
N ASP A 49 13.09 14.58 -8.61
CA ASP A 49 12.15 13.87 -9.47
C ASP A 49 12.24 12.39 -9.21
N PHE A 50 11.21 11.78 -8.64
CA PHE A 50 11.22 10.35 -8.32
C PHE A 50 11.32 9.50 -9.59
N ALA A 51 10.73 9.93 -10.70
CA ALA A 51 10.83 9.22 -11.97
C ALA A 51 12.26 9.17 -12.52
N SER A 52 13.10 10.18 -12.22
CA SER A 52 14.51 10.21 -12.67
C SER A 52 15.39 9.16 -12.03
N THR A 53 14.96 8.58 -10.90
CA THR A 53 15.68 7.50 -10.19
C THR A 53 15.45 6.13 -10.80
N GLY A 54 14.55 6.01 -11.79
CA GLY A 54 14.10 4.71 -12.32
C GLY A 54 13.23 3.92 -11.34
N ILE A 55 12.88 4.52 -10.21
CA ILE A 55 11.96 3.94 -9.22
C ILE A 55 10.54 4.21 -9.72
N ILE A 56 9.73 3.18 -9.83
CA ILE A 56 8.29 3.34 -10.10
C ILE A 56 7.71 4.14 -8.93
N PRO A 57 6.86 5.16 -9.19
CA PRO A 57 6.37 6.03 -8.13
C PRO A 57 5.88 5.23 -6.94
N GLY A 58 6.58 5.37 -5.84
CA GLY A 58 6.30 4.71 -4.58
C GLY A 58 5.71 5.70 -3.59
N ARG A 59 5.55 5.27 -2.35
CA ARG A 59 5.13 6.14 -1.26
C ARG A 59 6.34 6.90 -0.72
N PHE A 60 6.16 8.20 -0.51
CA PHE A 60 7.14 9.07 0.13
C PHE A 60 6.92 9.09 1.64
N ARG A 61 8.00 9.02 2.42
CA ARG A 61 7.96 9.16 3.89
C ARG A 61 9.05 10.10 4.37
N PRO A 62 8.70 11.20 5.04
CA PRO A 62 9.68 12.04 5.71
C PRO A 62 10.33 11.30 6.89
N CYS A 63 11.64 11.50 7.04
CA CYS A 63 12.43 10.96 8.15
C CYS A 63 13.14 12.10 8.90
N GLN A 64 13.64 11.81 10.10
CA GLN A 64 14.42 12.79 10.84
C GLN A 64 15.73 13.14 10.11
N GLY A 65 16.24 14.35 10.34
CA GLY A 65 17.57 14.75 9.84
C GLY A 65 17.62 15.15 8.35
N ASN A 66 16.54 15.67 7.77
CA ASN A 66 16.43 16.01 6.35
C ASN A 66 16.51 14.79 5.43
N VAL A 67 16.19 13.65 5.96
CA VAL A 67 16.16 12.40 5.24
C VAL A 67 14.73 12.11 4.83
N PHE A 68 14.55 11.52 3.66
CA PHE A 68 13.29 10.96 3.25
C PHE A 68 13.48 9.57 2.68
N GLU A 69 12.45 8.76 2.85
CA GLU A 69 12.33 7.41 2.31
C GLU A 69 11.40 7.42 1.10
N ILE A 70 11.80 6.72 0.06
CA ILE A 70 10.90 6.33 -1.04
C ILE A 70 10.72 4.83 -0.96
N TRP A 71 9.49 4.41 -0.76
CA TRP A 71 9.13 3.00 -0.72
C TRP A 71 8.35 2.62 -1.97
N THR A 72 8.72 1.50 -2.59
CA THR A 72 8.04 0.93 -3.75
C THR A 72 7.92 -0.58 -3.61
N GLU A 73 6.86 -1.12 -4.16
CA GLU A 73 6.64 -2.55 -4.32
C GLU A 73 6.73 -2.89 -5.81
N ASP A 74 7.60 -3.82 -6.15
CA ASP A 74 7.84 -4.23 -7.53
C ASP A 74 7.91 -5.76 -7.60
N TRP A 75 6.89 -6.37 -8.23
CA TRP A 75 6.83 -7.82 -8.52
C TRP A 75 7.08 -8.74 -7.32
N GLY A 76 6.63 -8.34 -6.13
CA GLY A 76 6.79 -9.11 -4.89
C GLY A 76 8.10 -8.85 -4.15
N ASP A 77 8.81 -7.80 -4.52
CA ASP A 77 9.93 -7.26 -3.75
C ASP A 77 9.56 -5.88 -3.20
N ASN A 78 9.73 -5.69 -1.91
CA ASN A 78 9.62 -4.37 -1.29
C ASN A 78 10.97 -3.68 -1.34
N ARG A 79 11.01 -2.44 -1.81
CA ARG A 79 12.24 -1.65 -1.92
C ARG A 79 12.07 -0.33 -1.20
N TYR A 80 13.10 0.06 -0.45
CA TYR A 80 13.16 1.26 0.38
C TYR A 80 14.44 2.00 0.06
N TYR A 81 14.37 3.27 -0.26
CA TYR A 81 15.52 4.09 -0.62
C TYR A 81 15.55 5.34 0.25
N PHE A 82 16.66 5.57 0.92
CA PHE A 82 16.85 6.71 1.81
C PHE A 82 17.73 7.74 1.14
N TYR A 83 17.25 8.96 1.13
CA TYR A 83 17.93 10.11 0.55
C TYR A 83 18.04 11.22 1.58
N GLN A 84 19.13 11.97 1.53
CA GLN A 84 19.32 13.20 2.29
C GLN A 84 19.18 14.39 1.38
N ALA A 85 18.43 15.40 1.82
CA ALA A 85 18.29 16.68 1.14
C ALA A 85 19.14 17.75 1.85
N ASP A 86 19.76 18.62 1.08
CA ASP A 86 20.46 19.82 1.55
C ASP A 86 20.37 20.96 0.53
N ALA A 87 20.97 22.11 0.80
CA ALA A 87 20.92 23.26 -0.10
C ALA A 87 21.60 23.02 -1.47
N GLU A 88 22.42 21.98 -1.59
CA GLU A 88 23.16 21.65 -2.82
C GLU A 88 22.39 20.61 -3.67
N GLY A 89 21.47 19.86 -3.07
CA GLY A 89 20.64 18.88 -3.76
C GLY A 89 20.27 17.67 -2.91
N VAL A 90 20.01 16.55 -3.57
CA VAL A 90 19.60 15.30 -2.95
C VAL A 90 20.69 14.25 -3.16
N THR A 91 21.10 13.61 -2.06
CA THR A 91 22.13 12.58 -2.04
C THR A 91 21.53 11.25 -1.61
N PHE A 92 21.80 10.18 -2.35
CA PHE A 92 21.45 8.83 -1.95
C PHE A 92 22.29 8.38 -0.74
N LEU A 93 21.64 7.83 0.28
CA LEU A 93 22.30 7.34 1.48
C LEU A 93 22.45 5.81 1.45
N THR A 94 21.36 5.12 1.26
CA THR A 94 21.32 3.65 1.24
C THR A 94 19.97 3.18 0.70
N GLY A 95 19.91 1.94 0.25
CA GLY A 95 18.65 1.26 -0.07
C GLY A 95 18.54 -0.06 0.67
N LEU A 96 17.30 -0.50 0.86
CA LEU A 96 16.96 -1.83 1.34
C LEU A 96 16.04 -2.49 0.33
N SER A 97 16.15 -3.79 0.15
CA SER A 97 15.15 -4.58 -0.55
C SER A 97 14.86 -5.87 0.20
N HIS A 98 13.60 -6.25 0.19
CA HIS A 98 13.11 -7.48 0.79
C HIS A 98 12.39 -8.30 -0.26
N SER A 99 12.90 -9.48 -0.54
CA SER A 99 12.21 -10.41 -1.40
C SER A 99 11.12 -11.14 -0.61
N VAL A 100 9.88 -10.84 -0.92
CA VAL A 100 8.72 -11.50 -0.29
C VAL A 100 8.74 -13.01 -0.58
N LYS A 101 9.27 -13.39 -1.74
CA LYS A 101 9.34 -14.79 -2.17
C LYS A 101 10.31 -15.63 -1.34
N THR A 102 11.47 -15.08 -0.98
CA THR A 102 12.52 -15.82 -0.24
C THR A 102 12.66 -15.40 1.21
N GLY A 103 12.03 -14.29 1.61
CA GLY A 103 12.22 -13.66 2.92
C GLY A 103 13.59 -13.02 3.11
N GLN A 104 14.39 -12.92 2.04
CA GLN A 104 15.76 -12.45 2.09
C GLN A 104 15.83 -10.92 2.04
N TRP A 105 16.70 -10.32 2.86
CA TRP A 105 17.00 -8.90 2.89
C TRP A 105 18.31 -8.59 2.19
N TYR A 106 18.33 -7.45 1.50
CA TYR A 106 19.51 -6.92 0.82
C TYR A 106 19.68 -5.43 1.13
N ARG A 107 20.93 -4.99 1.26
CA ARG A 107 21.32 -3.59 1.21
C ARG A 107 21.71 -3.22 -0.21
N ASN A 108 21.21 -2.10 -0.71
CA ASN A 108 21.49 -1.60 -2.04
C ASN A 108 22.42 -0.37 -1.96
N ASP A 109 23.38 -0.28 -2.85
CA ASP A 109 24.16 0.93 -3.09
C ASP A 109 23.48 1.82 -4.19
N GLU A 110 24.05 3.00 -4.43
CA GLU A 110 23.57 3.95 -5.43
C GLU A 110 23.58 3.37 -6.87
N ALA A 111 24.50 2.46 -7.14
CA ALA A 111 24.61 1.77 -8.44
C ALA A 111 23.62 0.60 -8.59
N GLY A 112 22.84 0.30 -7.53
CA GLY A 112 21.89 -0.80 -7.50
C GLY A 112 22.52 -2.17 -7.19
N ASN A 113 23.81 -2.23 -6.81
CA ASN A 113 24.40 -3.49 -6.37
C ASN A 113 23.83 -3.91 -5.03
N GLN A 114 23.56 -5.21 -4.89
CA GLN A 114 22.91 -5.79 -3.72
C GLN A 114 23.91 -6.58 -2.88
N THR A 115 23.86 -6.37 -1.57
CA THR A 115 24.59 -7.17 -0.57
C THR A 115 23.57 -7.78 0.37
N GLU A 116 23.60 -9.10 0.51
CA GLU A 116 22.73 -9.82 1.45
C GLU A 116 23.02 -9.40 2.88
N ILE A 117 21.94 -9.13 3.65
CA ILE A 117 22.02 -8.72 5.05
C ILE A 117 20.97 -9.47 5.88
N THR A 118 21.14 -9.46 7.19
CA THR A 118 20.17 -10.00 8.12
C THR A 118 19.00 -9.02 8.36
N VAL A 119 17.86 -9.53 8.84
CA VAL A 119 16.74 -8.69 9.26
C VAL A 119 17.14 -7.69 10.36
N THR A 120 18.05 -8.07 11.25
CA THR A 120 18.56 -7.19 12.30
C THR A 120 19.37 -6.01 11.73
N GLU A 121 20.18 -6.26 10.70
CA GLU A 121 20.92 -5.19 10.00
C GLU A 121 19.97 -4.27 9.21
N ALA A 122 18.94 -4.83 8.58
CA ALA A 122 17.90 -4.04 7.93
C ALA A 122 17.16 -3.14 8.94
N GLN A 123 16.77 -3.69 10.10
CA GLN A 123 16.13 -2.92 11.16
C GLN A 123 17.02 -1.79 11.69
N ALA A 124 18.32 -2.01 11.87
CA ALA A 124 19.25 -0.99 12.31
C ALA A 124 19.36 0.19 11.31
N ILE A 125 19.16 -0.06 10.01
CA ILE A 125 19.11 1.02 9.01
C ILE A 125 17.84 1.86 9.21
N TRP A 126 16.66 1.25 9.40
CA TRP A 126 15.43 2.01 9.70
C TRP A 126 15.52 2.79 11.00
N ASP A 127 16.10 2.19 12.05
CA ASP A 127 16.29 2.86 13.33
C ASP A 127 17.22 4.09 13.21
N THR A 128 18.08 4.11 12.19
CA THR A 128 18.93 5.26 11.89
C THR A 128 18.14 6.42 11.28
N TYR A 129 17.07 6.12 10.55
CA TYR A 129 16.23 7.10 9.84
C TYR A 129 14.77 6.98 10.26
N PRO A 130 14.43 7.29 11.52
CA PRO A 130 13.06 7.15 11.99
C PRO A 130 12.12 8.09 11.25
N ASN A 131 10.97 7.57 10.87
CA ASN A 131 9.93 8.32 10.19
C ASN A 131 9.41 9.46 11.06
N ILE A 132 9.02 10.55 10.40
CA ILE A 132 8.28 11.65 11.01
C ILE A 132 6.84 11.53 10.55
N ASP A 133 5.92 11.70 11.49
CA ASP A 133 4.49 11.70 11.18
C ASP A 133 4.11 13.03 10.53
N PHE A 134 3.64 12.97 9.28
CA PHE A 134 3.22 14.12 8.50
C PHE A 134 1.78 13.94 8.01
N HIS A 135 1.06 15.06 8.04
CA HIS A 135 -0.29 15.09 7.51
C HIS A 135 -0.30 15.52 6.04
N TRP A 136 -0.69 14.58 5.16
CA TRP A 136 -0.83 14.85 3.74
C TRP A 136 -2.13 15.62 3.46
N THR A 137 -2.02 16.73 2.75
CA THR A 137 -3.18 17.52 2.32
C THR A 137 -3.53 17.18 0.87
N PRO A 138 -4.79 16.90 0.53
CA PRO A 138 -5.17 16.72 -0.88
C PRO A 138 -4.88 17.96 -1.71
N LEU A 139 -4.33 17.77 -2.93
CA LEU A 139 -3.93 18.87 -3.82
C LEU A 139 -5.06 19.85 -4.14
N LYS A 140 -6.32 19.39 -4.19
CA LYS A 140 -7.50 20.23 -4.41
C LYS A 140 -7.71 21.32 -3.36
N TYR A 141 -7.05 21.22 -2.19
CA TYR A 141 -7.06 22.21 -1.11
C TYR A 141 -5.82 23.11 -1.09
N TYR A 142 -4.91 22.97 -2.04
CA TYR A 142 -3.74 23.82 -2.09
C TYR A 142 -4.12 25.29 -2.14
N GLY A 143 -3.50 26.11 -1.29
CA GLY A 143 -3.84 27.53 -1.15
C GLY A 143 -5.19 27.82 -0.49
N LYS A 144 -5.84 26.84 0.12
CA LYS A 144 -7.11 26.98 0.87
C LYS A 144 -6.92 26.50 2.31
N ASP A 145 -7.73 27.02 3.22
CA ASP A 145 -7.79 26.47 4.56
C ASP A 145 -8.32 25.04 4.51
N TYR A 146 -7.49 24.10 4.93
CA TYR A 146 -7.85 22.70 5.06
C TYR A 146 -7.74 22.27 6.51
N THR A 147 -8.85 21.79 7.05
CA THR A 147 -8.88 21.14 8.36
C THR A 147 -9.17 19.66 8.12
N PRO A 148 -8.24 18.76 8.49
CA PRO A 148 -8.48 17.33 8.37
C PRO A 148 -9.75 16.93 9.13
N PRO A 149 -10.50 15.96 8.62
CA PRO A 149 -11.59 15.36 9.38
C PRO A 149 -11.09 14.86 10.73
N ASN A 150 -11.82 15.15 11.79
CA ASN A 150 -11.50 14.72 13.14
C ASN A 150 -12.77 14.16 13.81
N TYR A 151 -13.12 12.94 13.46
CA TYR A 151 -14.23 12.20 14.03
C TYR A 151 -13.78 11.39 15.24
N SER A 152 -14.68 11.11 16.17
CA SER A 152 -14.39 10.23 17.31
C SER A 152 -14.24 8.76 16.90
N ASP A 153 -14.80 8.38 15.77
CA ASP A 153 -14.68 7.07 15.16
C ASP A 153 -13.47 7.02 14.23
N PRO A 154 -12.46 6.19 14.51
CA PRO A 154 -11.28 6.04 13.64
C PRO A 154 -11.62 5.65 12.20
N TYR A 155 -12.62 4.80 11.99
CA TYR A 155 -13.02 4.42 10.63
C TYR A 155 -13.68 5.58 9.88
N ALA A 156 -14.45 6.44 10.57
CA ALA A 156 -15.00 7.65 9.96
C ALA A 156 -13.88 8.58 9.46
N ASN A 157 -12.81 8.74 10.25
CA ASN A 157 -11.63 9.50 9.83
C ASN A 157 -10.94 8.88 8.62
N HIS A 158 -10.76 7.56 8.63
CA HIS A 158 -10.15 6.83 7.51
C HIS A 158 -10.96 7.00 6.23
N ILE A 159 -12.27 6.73 6.28
CA ILE A 159 -13.18 6.86 5.13
C ILE A 159 -13.22 8.31 4.61
N ALA A 160 -13.32 9.29 5.51
CA ALA A 160 -13.32 10.70 5.12
C ALA A 160 -12.01 11.07 4.40
N ASN A 161 -10.87 10.58 4.87
CA ASN A 161 -9.58 10.77 4.19
C ASN A 161 -9.53 10.10 2.82
N VAL A 162 -10.13 8.91 2.64
CA VAL A 162 -10.23 8.23 1.33
C VAL A 162 -11.11 9.03 0.39
N LEU A 163 -12.33 9.42 0.83
CA LEU A 163 -13.25 10.23 0.05
C LEU A 163 -12.65 11.58 -0.38
N ASP A 164 -11.76 12.11 0.45
CA ASP A 164 -11.12 13.39 0.19
C ASP A 164 -9.96 13.32 -0.80
N ARG A 165 -9.24 12.21 -0.84
CA ARG A 165 -8.06 12.02 -1.70
C ARG A 165 -8.37 11.48 -3.09
N LEU A 166 -9.42 10.67 -3.24
CA LEU A 166 -9.69 9.93 -4.46
C LEU A 166 -10.89 10.51 -5.23
N GLU A 167 -10.70 10.85 -6.49
CA GLU A 167 -11.76 11.38 -7.35
C GLU A 167 -12.96 10.43 -7.52
N LYS A 168 -12.71 9.13 -7.44
CA LYS A 168 -13.72 8.07 -7.59
C LYS A 168 -14.09 7.39 -6.27
N ALA A 169 -13.81 8.05 -5.15
CA ALA A 169 -14.09 7.45 -3.84
C ALA A 169 -15.59 7.23 -3.57
N GLN A 170 -16.47 7.91 -4.32
CA GLN A 170 -17.91 7.63 -4.30
C GLN A 170 -18.27 6.22 -4.76
N ASP A 171 -17.39 5.57 -5.52
CA ASP A 171 -17.59 4.20 -6.03
C ASP A 171 -17.12 3.14 -5.02
N TYR A 172 -16.55 3.58 -3.89
CA TYR A 172 -16.10 2.68 -2.82
C TYR A 172 -17.27 2.26 -1.95
N GLU A 173 -17.24 1.00 -1.57
CA GLU A 173 -18.21 0.39 -0.67
C GLU A 173 -17.53 -0.16 0.58
N TYR A 174 -18.27 -0.32 1.67
CA TYR A 174 -17.77 -0.92 2.91
C TYR A 174 -18.76 -1.90 3.51
N ALA A 175 -18.21 -2.82 4.31
CA ALA A 175 -18.94 -3.60 5.30
C ALA A 175 -18.19 -3.54 6.63
N LEU A 176 -18.92 -3.73 7.74
CA LEU A 176 -18.35 -3.92 9.06
C LEU A 176 -18.62 -5.36 9.51
N MET A 177 -17.58 -6.06 9.93
CA MET A 177 -17.68 -7.46 10.34
C MET A 177 -16.60 -7.79 11.37
N ASP A 178 -16.98 -8.44 12.46
CA ASP A 178 -16.04 -9.04 13.41
C ASP A 178 -15.53 -10.36 12.80
N ILE A 179 -14.38 -10.28 12.11
CA ILE A 179 -13.84 -11.39 11.29
C ILE A 179 -13.27 -12.50 12.18
N ASP A 180 -12.63 -12.16 13.30
CA ASP A 180 -11.94 -13.11 14.17
C ASP A 180 -12.71 -13.44 15.47
N GLY A 181 -13.84 -12.76 15.70
CA GLY A 181 -14.68 -12.99 16.88
C GLY A 181 -14.15 -12.34 18.15
N ASN A 182 -13.26 -11.32 18.04
CA ASN A 182 -12.68 -10.62 19.19
C ASN A 182 -13.59 -9.53 19.75
N GLY A 183 -14.71 -9.21 19.08
CA GLY A 183 -15.67 -8.18 19.46
C GLY A 183 -15.37 -6.81 18.86
N VAL A 184 -14.29 -6.63 18.12
CA VAL A 184 -13.98 -5.46 17.30
C VAL A 184 -14.47 -5.75 15.88
N GLN A 185 -15.21 -4.79 15.29
CA GLN A 185 -15.62 -4.94 13.91
C GLN A 185 -14.52 -4.39 12.99
N GLU A 186 -14.05 -5.21 12.06
CA GLU A 186 -13.16 -4.76 10.98
C GLU A 186 -13.96 -3.99 9.94
N LEU A 187 -13.31 -2.98 9.36
CA LEU A 187 -13.78 -2.29 8.16
C LEU A 187 -13.26 -3.04 6.93
N ILE A 188 -14.18 -3.59 6.16
CA ILE A 188 -13.90 -4.20 4.88
C ILE A 188 -14.23 -3.16 3.82
N ALA A 189 -13.24 -2.64 3.14
CA ALA A 189 -13.42 -1.69 2.05
C ALA A 189 -13.29 -2.42 0.70
N LYS A 190 -14.25 -2.17 -0.18
CA LYS A 190 -14.21 -2.64 -1.57
C LYS A 190 -13.81 -1.49 -2.45
N ASP A 191 -12.70 -1.64 -3.13
CA ASP A 191 -12.15 -0.62 -4.02
C ASP A 191 -13.07 -0.37 -5.22
N SER A 192 -12.86 0.78 -5.87
CA SER A 192 -13.53 1.05 -7.15
C SER A 192 -13.20 -0.04 -8.17
N PRO A 193 -14.16 -0.35 -9.07
CA PRO A 193 -13.98 -1.38 -10.09
C PRO A 193 -12.74 -1.08 -10.95
N GLN A 194 -11.90 -2.09 -11.10
CA GLN A 194 -10.76 -2.06 -12.00
C GLN A 194 -11.10 -2.81 -13.28
N GLU A 195 -11.02 -2.17 -14.42
CA GLU A 195 -11.20 -2.83 -15.70
C GLU A 195 -9.87 -3.31 -16.25
N ARG A 196 -9.76 -4.60 -16.49
CA ARG A 196 -8.60 -5.22 -17.12
C ARG A 196 -9.08 -6.30 -18.07
N ASP A 197 -8.62 -6.25 -19.33
CA ASP A 197 -8.96 -7.24 -20.38
C ASP A 197 -10.47 -7.50 -20.55
N HIS A 198 -11.28 -6.41 -20.52
CA HIS A 198 -12.75 -6.44 -20.62
C HIS A 198 -13.46 -7.13 -19.45
N GLN A 199 -12.78 -7.29 -18.32
CA GLN A 199 -13.37 -7.81 -17.08
C GLN A 199 -13.23 -6.78 -15.96
N THR A 200 -14.21 -6.75 -15.08
CA THR A 200 -14.23 -5.86 -13.93
C THR A 200 -13.79 -6.64 -12.69
N TYR A 201 -12.75 -6.17 -12.04
CA TYR A 201 -12.21 -6.74 -10.80
C TYR A 201 -12.48 -5.82 -9.63
N TYR A 202 -12.71 -6.41 -8.48
CA TYR A 202 -12.84 -5.73 -7.22
C TYR A 202 -11.89 -6.40 -6.22
N TYR A 203 -11.16 -5.59 -5.48
CA TYR A 203 -10.37 -6.08 -4.36
C TYR A 203 -10.95 -5.55 -3.07
N LEU A 204 -10.80 -6.33 -2.01
CA LEU A 204 -11.16 -5.95 -0.66
C LEU A 204 -9.87 -5.61 0.09
N SER A 205 -9.93 -4.54 0.87
CA SER A 205 -8.94 -4.21 1.89
C SER A 205 -9.59 -4.36 3.26
N VAL A 206 -8.86 -4.94 4.19
CA VAL A 206 -9.35 -5.17 5.57
C VAL A 206 -8.58 -4.27 6.51
N TYR A 207 -9.29 -3.49 7.29
CA TYR A 207 -8.74 -2.57 8.29
C TYR A 207 -9.27 -2.93 9.67
N THR A 208 -8.41 -2.87 10.68
CA THR A 208 -8.78 -3.03 12.09
C THR A 208 -8.42 -1.78 12.89
N ILE A 209 -8.95 -1.67 14.11
CA ILE A 209 -8.55 -0.63 15.06
C ILE A 209 -7.62 -1.26 16.09
N GLN A 210 -6.40 -0.77 16.16
CA GLN A 210 -5.42 -1.16 17.14
C GLN A 210 -4.86 0.09 17.82
N ASP A 211 -4.90 0.14 19.13
CA ASP A 211 -4.47 1.29 19.93
C ASP A 211 -5.15 2.63 19.56
N GLY A 212 -6.40 2.56 19.05
CA GLY A 212 -7.17 3.72 18.62
C GLY A 212 -6.87 4.22 17.21
N GLU A 213 -5.99 3.54 16.47
CA GLU A 213 -5.62 3.85 15.09
C GLU A 213 -6.12 2.79 14.12
N VAL A 214 -6.45 3.21 12.90
CA VAL A 214 -6.80 2.29 11.81
C VAL A 214 -5.53 1.71 11.20
N LYS A 215 -5.44 0.40 11.19
CA LYS A 215 -4.35 -0.36 10.55
C LYS A 215 -4.88 -1.15 9.37
N ASP A 216 -4.15 -1.08 8.26
CA ASP A 216 -4.33 -1.96 7.12
C ASP A 216 -3.75 -3.34 7.46
N VAL A 217 -4.61 -4.34 7.46
CA VAL A 217 -4.24 -5.71 7.84
C VAL A 217 -4.00 -6.56 6.61
N SER A 218 -4.73 -6.30 5.54
CA SER A 218 -4.62 -7.09 4.32
C SER A 218 -5.26 -6.37 3.14
N GLY A 219 -4.48 -6.16 2.07
CA GLY A 219 -4.97 -5.69 0.78
C GLY A 219 -4.99 -6.80 -0.28
N GLY A 220 -5.77 -6.59 -1.35
CA GLY A 220 -5.83 -7.54 -2.46
C GLY A 220 -6.60 -8.83 -2.15
N ILE A 221 -7.52 -8.77 -1.18
CA ILE A 221 -8.40 -9.88 -0.82
C ILE A 221 -9.57 -9.97 -1.82
N SER A 222 -9.86 -11.18 -2.27
CA SER A 222 -11.00 -11.43 -3.17
C SER A 222 -12.28 -11.74 -2.40
N HIS A 223 -12.19 -12.49 -1.31
CA HIS A 223 -13.33 -12.92 -0.51
C HIS A 223 -12.99 -13.08 0.98
N ILE A 224 -14.01 -12.89 1.81
CA ILE A 224 -13.99 -13.26 3.23
C ILE A 224 -14.74 -14.61 3.37
N LEU A 225 -14.21 -15.52 4.19
CA LEU A 225 -14.74 -16.84 4.41
C LEU A 225 -15.11 -17.04 5.88
N GLU A 226 -16.02 -17.97 6.14
CA GLU A 226 -16.36 -18.40 7.51
C GLU A 226 -15.13 -18.81 8.32
N GLY A 227 -15.12 -18.45 9.59
CA GLY A 227 -14.05 -18.80 10.54
C GLY A 227 -12.80 -17.93 10.45
N GLY A 228 -12.95 -16.67 9.99
CA GLY A 228 -11.86 -15.70 9.97
C GLY A 228 -10.81 -16.01 8.91
N ILE A 229 -11.23 -16.47 7.74
CA ILE A 229 -10.33 -16.79 6.63
C ILE A 229 -10.48 -15.74 5.55
N LEU A 230 -9.34 -15.25 5.07
CA LEU A 230 -9.23 -14.33 3.93
C LEU A 230 -8.75 -15.12 2.71
N GLU A 231 -9.39 -14.90 1.57
CA GLU A 231 -8.99 -15.48 0.29
C GLU A 231 -8.39 -14.40 -0.60
N SER A 232 -7.18 -14.63 -1.08
CA SER A 232 -6.60 -13.92 -2.21
C SER A 232 -6.55 -14.88 -3.40
N SER A 233 -7.19 -14.54 -4.49
CA SER A 233 -7.23 -15.40 -5.67
C SER A 233 -7.17 -14.60 -6.96
N ASP A 234 -6.51 -15.17 -7.95
CA ASP A 234 -6.57 -14.72 -9.34
C ASP A 234 -7.19 -15.85 -10.16
N GLU A 235 -8.54 -15.81 -10.25
CA GLU A 235 -9.32 -16.79 -11.02
C GLU A 235 -9.28 -16.48 -12.52
N HIS A 236 -8.77 -15.30 -12.89
CA HIS A 236 -8.94 -14.71 -14.21
C HIS A 236 -7.61 -14.20 -14.74
N ALA A 237 -6.52 -14.94 -14.52
CA ALA A 237 -5.23 -14.57 -15.10
C ALA A 237 -5.37 -14.31 -16.61
N PRO A 238 -5.28 -13.06 -17.07
CA PRO A 238 -5.57 -12.74 -18.47
C PRO A 238 -4.52 -13.35 -19.38
N GLY A 239 -4.99 -14.04 -20.37
CA GLY A 239 -4.39 -14.55 -21.58
C GLY A 239 -2.91 -14.35 -21.82
N ASN A 240 -2.03 -15.00 -21.16
CA ASN A 240 -0.66 -15.39 -21.45
C ASN A 240 0.10 -15.89 -20.21
N ILE A 241 -0.51 -15.81 -19.06
CA ILE A 241 0.05 -16.40 -17.85
C ILE A 241 -0.95 -17.48 -17.44
N ASN A 242 -0.68 -18.73 -17.80
CA ASN A 242 -1.43 -19.91 -17.35
C ASN A 242 -1.21 -20.11 -15.84
N ARG A 243 -1.43 -19.08 -15.04
CA ARG A 243 -1.22 -19.11 -13.60
C ARG A 243 -2.52 -18.75 -12.91
N VAL A 244 -3.15 -19.73 -12.34
CA VAL A 244 -4.30 -19.57 -11.44
C VAL A 244 -3.78 -19.82 -10.03
N PHE A 245 -4.07 -18.95 -9.10
CA PHE A 245 -3.70 -19.18 -7.71
C PHE A 245 -4.84 -18.86 -6.76
N TYR A 246 -4.82 -19.57 -5.63
CA TYR A 246 -5.68 -19.34 -4.47
C TYR A 246 -4.80 -19.39 -3.24
N GLU A 247 -4.86 -18.36 -2.43
CA GLU A 247 -4.17 -18.26 -1.15
C GLU A 247 -5.21 -18.00 -0.07
N PHE A 248 -5.17 -18.81 0.98
CA PHE A 248 -6.08 -18.71 2.11
C PHE A 248 -5.27 -18.37 3.34
N TYR A 249 -5.65 -17.26 3.98
CA TYR A 249 -4.99 -16.73 5.17
C TYR A 249 -5.95 -16.78 6.35
N ARG A 250 -5.46 -17.20 7.50
CA ARG A 250 -6.18 -16.94 8.75
C ARG A 250 -5.95 -15.48 9.12
N TYR A 251 -7.03 -14.76 9.34
CA TYR A 251 -6.97 -13.41 9.88
C TYR A 251 -6.43 -13.44 11.32
N THR A 252 -5.53 -12.53 11.66
CA THR A 252 -5.03 -12.25 13.01
C THR A 252 -4.83 -10.74 13.15
N GLU A 253 -4.79 -10.23 14.38
CA GLU A 253 -4.54 -8.79 14.63
C GLU A 253 -3.21 -8.30 14.05
N ASP A 254 -2.23 -9.19 13.88
CA ASP A 254 -0.92 -8.90 13.30
C ASP A 254 -0.86 -9.07 11.77
N GLY A 255 -1.99 -9.41 11.14
CA GLY A 255 -2.08 -9.66 9.70
C GLY A 255 -2.55 -11.06 9.33
N GLY A 256 -2.45 -11.42 8.06
CA GLY A 256 -2.85 -12.72 7.55
C GLY A 256 -1.77 -13.78 7.70
N GLN A 257 -2.06 -14.89 8.38
CA GLN A 257 -1.20 -16.08 8.38
C GLN A 257 -1.60 -17.04 7.26
N LEU A 258 -0.71 -17.29 6.30
CA LEU A 258 -0.97 -18.24 5.21
C LEU A 258 -1.21 -19.65 5.78
N ILE A 259 -2.39 -20.21 5.50
CA ILE A 259 -2.78 -21.58 5.89
C ILE A 259 -2.78 -22.54 4.70
N GLU A 260 -3.14 -22.07 3.53
CA GLU A 260 -3.23 -22.90 2.34
C GLU A 260 -2.95 -22.09 1.09
N LYS A 261 -2.20 -22.65 0.16
CA LYS A 261 -2.00 -22.11 -1.18
C LYS A 261 -2.15 -23.22 -2.21
N VAL A 262 -2.95 -22.96 -3.23
CA VAL A 262 -3.14 -23.85 -4.38
C VAL A 262 -2.90 -23.05 -5.64
N MET A 263 -2.04 -23.54 -6.52
CA MET A 263 -1.70 -22.83 -7.75
C MET A 263 -1.52 -23.78 -8.92
N TYR A 264 -1.87 -23.31 -10.11
CA TYR A 264 -1.51 -23.95 -11.36
C TYR A 264 -0.24 -23.32 -11.90
N GLU A 265 0.81 -24.10 -12.01
CA GLU A 265 2.13 -23.62 -12.44
C GLU A 265 2.23 -23.55 -13.98
N PRO A 266 3.06 -22.65 -14.53
CA PRO A 266 3.26 -22.52 -15.96
C PRO A 266 3.72 -23.81 -16.67
N ASP A 267 4.37 -24.70 -15.93
CA ASP A 267 4.84 -26.00 -16.43
C ASP A 267 3.72 -27.05 -16.56
N GLY A 268 2.47 -26.66 -16.28
CA GLY A 268 1.30 -27.48 -16.53
C GLY A 268 0.94 -28.46 -15.42
N TYR A 269 1.31 -28.17 -14.18
CA TYR A 269 0.92 -28.98 -13.03
C TYR A 269 0.31 -28.12 -11.90
N TRP A 270 -0.48 -28.76 -11.04
CA TRP A 270 -0.99 -28.14 -9.82
C TRP A 270 0.00 -28.33 -8.66
N ALA A 271 0.21 -27.26 -7.89
CA ALA A 271 0.99 -27.28 -6.67
C ALA A 271 0.11 -26.89 -5.47
N ARG A 272 0.38 -27.50 -4.32
CA ARG A 272 -0.29 -27.23 -3.05
C ARG A 272 0.73 -27.02 -1.94
N GLN A 273 0.53 -25.98 -1.15
CA GLN A 273 1.34 -25.63 0.02
C GLN A 273 0.42 -25.50 1.24
N GLU A 274 0.76 -26.14 2.32
CA GLU A 274 -0.02 -26.15 3.57
C GLU A 274 0.78 -25.53 4.72
N ASN A 275 0.20 -24.55 5.44
CA ASN A 275 0.78 -23.96 6.65
C ASN A 275 2.24 -23.49 6.47
N GLY A 276 2.54 -22.87 5.34
CA GLY A 276 3.89 -22.36 5.04
C GLY A 276 4.96 -23.41 4.80
N LYS A 277 4.59 -24.70 4.68
CA LYS A 277 5.52 -25.78 4.31
C LYS A 277 5.86 -25.72 2.82
N ASP A 278 6.91 -26.42 2.42
CA ASP A 278 7.28 -26.54 1.01
C ASP A 278 6.11 -27.08 0.17
N GLY A 279 5.89 -26.46 -0.97
CA GLY A 279 4.83 -26.85 -1.90
C GLY A 279 5.13 -28.23 -2.52
N ARG A 280 4.09 -29.01 -2.77
CA ARG A 280 4.16 -30.30 -3.47
C ARG A 280 3.26 -30.29 -4.71
N ALA A 281 3.68 -31.00 -5.73
CA ALA A 281 2.81 -31.28 -6.88
C ALA A 281 1.60 -32.13 -6.45
N VAL A 282 0.42 -31.81 -6.97
CA VAL A 282 -0.82 -32.53 -6.71
C VAL A 282 -1.57 -32.80 -8.00
N GLN A 283 -2.52 -33.74 -7.98
CA GLN A 283 -3.43 -33.95 -9.09
C GLN A 283 -4.50 -32.85 -9.13
N GLU A 284 -5.03 -32.55 -10.30
CA GLU A 284 -6.06 -31.54 -10.50
C GLU A 284 -7.29 -31.79 -9.60
N GLU A 285 -7.72 -33.02 -9.45
CA GLU A 285 -8.86 -33.39 -8.60
C GLU A 285 -8.63 -32.99 -7.14
N GLU A 286 -7.45 -33.20 -6.60
CA GLU A 286 -7.07 -32.78 -5.25
C GLU A 286 -7.06 -31.25 -5.14
N ALA A 287 -6.45 -30.55 -6.08
CA ALA A 287 -6.41 -29.10 -6.12
C ALA A 287 -7.81 -28.49 -6.14
N LEU A 288 -8.66 -28.95 -7.05
CA LEU A 288 -10.04 -28.46 -7.16
C LEU A 288 -10.88 -28.80 -5.94
N SER A 289 -10.65 -29.96 -5.30
CA SER A 289 -11.34 -30.33 -4.06
C SER A 289 -11.04 -29.33 -2.93
N VAL A 290 -9.76 -28.94 -2.76
CA VAL A 290 -9.36 -27.95 -1.77
C VAL A 290 -10.00 -26.59 -2.09
N ILE A 291 -9.85 -26.09 -3.31
CA ILE A 291 -10.41 -24.81 -3.74
C ILE A 291 -11.92 -24.77 -3.48
N ASN A 292 -12.66 -25.78 -3.90
CA ASN A 292 -14.11 -25.84 -3.75
C ASN A 292 -14.54 -25.90 -2.28
N ALA A 293 -13.76 -26.57 -1.40
CA ALA A 293 -14.02 -26.61 0.03
C ALA A 293 -13.92 -25.23 0.69
N TYR A 294 -13.00 -24.39 0.24
CA TYR A 294 -12.91 -22.99 0.68
C TYR A 294 -13.98 -22.12 0.06
N LYS A 295 -14.20 -22.19 -1.25
CA LYS A 295 -15.25 -21.42 -1.94
C LYS A 295 -16.63 -21.62 -1.34
N ALA A 296 -16.93 -22.82 -0.87
CA ALA A 296 -18.20 -23.12 -0.19
C ALA A 296 -18.42 -22.36 1.13
N LYS A 297 -17.36 -21.74 1.67
CA LYS A 297 -17.37 -20.95 2.91
C LYS A 297 -17.36 -19.45 2.68
N ARG A 298 -17.40 -18.99 1.42
CA ARG A 298 -17.42 -17.55 1.11
C ARG A 298 -18.67 -16.92 1.71
N ILE A 299 -18.46 -15.75 2.34
CA ILE A 299 -19.52 -14.96 2.96
C ILE A 299 -19.95 -13.90 1.96
N GLU A 300 -21.26 -13.74 1.80
CA GLU A 300 -21.82 -12.61 1.08
C GLU A 300 -21.83 -11.40 2.00
N LEU A 301 -21.14 -10.33 1.63
CA LEU A 301 -21.03 -9.11 2.42
C LEU A 301 -22.15 -8.14 2.03
N ASP A 302 -22.83 -7.57 3.05
CA ASP A 302 -23.77 -6.46 2.87
C ASP A 302 -22.98 -5.15 2.71
N MET A 303 -22.53 -4.89 1.47
CA MET A 303 -21.72 -3.72 1.15
C MET A 303 -22.59 -2.47 1.03
N LYS A 304 -22.11 -1.35 1.60
CA LYS A 304 -22.75 -0.03 1.57
C LYS A 304 -21.79 1.01 1.01
N PRO A 305 -22.27 2.03 0.29
CA PRO A 305 -21.41 3.12 -0.16
C PRO A 305 -20.71 3.82 1.02
N PHE A 306 -19.46 4.23 0.84
CA PHE A 306 -18.72 5.03 1.83
C PHE A 306 -19.48 6.30 2.26
N SER A 307 -20.26 6.90 1.34
CA SER A 307 -21.10 8.06 1.63
C SER A 307 -22.19 7.81 2.67
N GLU A 308 -22.53 6.54 2.94
CA GLU A 308 -23.53 6.15 3.96
C GLU A 308 -22.89 5.83 5.32
N TYR A 309 -21.54 5.87 5.44
CA TYR A 309 -20.89 5.64 6.72
C TYR A 309 -21.26 6.73 7.72
N PRO A 310 -21.65 6.38 8.98
CA PRO A 310 -22.04 7.38 9.97
C PRO A 310 -20.81 8.17 10.45
N MET A 311 -20.63 9.37 9.93
CA MET A 311 -19.55 10.29 10.30
C MET A 311 -19.87 10.92 11.68
N LYS A 312 -19.34 10.38 12.76
CA LYS A 312 -19.59 10.81 14.15
C LYS A 312 -18.32 11.17 14.90
#